data_1f405d240ff7154e41ec932bbb342cc8
#
_entry.id   1f405d240ff7154e41ec932bbb342cc8
#
_cell.length_a   1.000
_cell.length_b   1.000
_cell.length_c   1.000
_cell.angle_alpha   90.00
_cell.angle_beta   90.00
_cell.angle_gamma   90.00
#
_symmetry.space_group_name_H-M   'P 1'
#
loop_
_entity.id
_entity.type
_entity.pdbx_description
1 polymer ?
#
loop_
_entity_poly.entity_id
_entity_poly.type
_entity_poly.pdbx_seq_one_letter_code
_entity_poly.pdbx_strand_id
1 'polypeptide(L)'
;INQSIKFSKFHGAGNDFILINAIKGQLLLTEELICKMCDRRTGIGADGLIILLPSDNYDFKMKYYNCDGRESTFCGNGGRCIAAFAHRQGIIKDKSTYEAVDGIHNVSISLISINEYYVELSMCDILSYKLEENSLLIDTGSPHYVKKINNWHDIDVNAEGAKIRYDKNISKDGVNVDFLLNEDGKIRIRTYERGVENETLACGTGVTASAIAASLWFGGNNIDVYTQIAKLNVRFDKIEGLFKNVILQVCNLLNLLRI
;
A
#
# COMPACT_ATOMS: atom_id res chain seq x y z
N ILE A 1 -26.24 25.07 2.89
CA ILE A 1 -25.02 25.47 3.66
C ILE A 1 -23.83 25.07 2.80
N ASN A 2 -23.13 26.08 2.22
CA ASN A 2 -21.89 25.83 1.49
C ASN A 2 -20.79 25.51 2.51
N GLN A 3 -20.53 24.23 2.73
CA GLN A 3 -19.44 23.78 3.55
C GLN A 3 -18.20 23.65 2.66
N SER A 4 -17.19 24.49 2.88
CA SER A 4 -15.91 24.33 2.20
C SER A 4 -15.09 23.25 2.90
N ILE A 5 -14.61 22.27 2.16
CA ILE A 5 -13.78 21.17 2.65
C ILE A 5 -12.34 21.46 2.24
N LYS A 6 -11.46 21.61 3.25
CA LYS A 6 -10.02 21.70 3.00
C LYS A 6 -9.44 20.31 2.78
N PHE A 7 -8.65 20.17 1.76
CA PHE A 7 -7.97 18.91 1.45
C PHE A 7 -6.50 19.13 1.08
N SER A 8 -5.75 18.08 1.08
CA SER A 8 -4.41 18.00 0.51
C SER A 8 -4.34 16.83 -0.46
N LYS A 9 -3.45 16.89 -1.43
CA LYS A 9 -3.24 15.80 -2.35
C LYS A 9 -1.83 15.24 -2.20
N PHE A 10 -1.73 13.93 -1.95
CA PHE A 10 -0.48 13.21 -1.79
C PHE A 10 -0.45 12.03 -2.74
N HIS A 11 0.73 11.53 -3.06
CA HIS A 11 0.87 10.23 -3.68
C HIS A 11 1.98 9.41 -3.00
N GLY A 12 1.79 8.10 -2.97
CA GLY A 12 2.80 7.13 -2.56
C GLY A 12 3.06 6.18 -3.72
N ALA A 13 4.28 6.23 -4.30
CA ALA A 13 4.61 5.39 -5.45
C ALA A 13 3.56 5.51 -6.59
N GLY A 14 3.17 6.75 -6.96
CA GLY A 14 2.24 7.04 -8.05
C GLY A 14 0.76 6.86 -7.74
N ASN A 15 0.39 6.17 -6.68
CA ASN A 15 -0.98 6.03 -6.22
C ASN A 15 -1.37 7.28 -5.43
N ASP A 16 -2.33 8.06 -5.91
CA ASP A 16 -2.64 9.40 -5.42
C ASP A 16 -3.95 9.48 -4.64
N PHE A 17 -3.95 10.30 -3.58
CA PHE A 17 -5.06 10.38 -2.64
C PHE A 17 -5.44 11.82 -2.33
N ILE A 18 -6.74 12.04 -2.14
CA ILE A 18 -7.29 13.23 -1.50
C ILE A 18 -7.29 12.97 0.02
N LEU A 19 -6.61 13.82 0.79
CA LEU A 19 -6.49 13.69 2.23
C LEU A 19 -7.25 14.79 2.93
N ILE A 20 -8.10 14.43 3.88
CA ILE A 20 -8.95 15.37 4.63
C ILE A 20 -8.70 15.18 6.13
N ASN A 21 -8.45 16.29 6.83
CA ASN A 21 -8.33 16.28 8.30
C ASN A 21 -9.70 16.55 8.91
N ALA A 22 -10.25 15.54 9.57
CA ALA A 22 -11.54 15.60 10.29
C ALA A 22 -11.40 15.34 11.81
N ILE A 23 -10.19 15.56 12.39
CA ILE A 23 -9.98 15.39 13.84
C ILE A 23 -10.89 16.31 14.69
N LYS A 24 -11.15 17.53 14.22
CA LYS A 24 -11.90 18.55 14.98
C LYS A 24 -13.35 18.70 14.56
N GLY A 25 -13.84 17.92 13.61
CA GLY A 25 -15.18 18.14 13.09
C GLY A 25 -15.82 16.89 12.52
N GLN A 26 -17.14 16.85 12.53
CA GLN A 26 -17.89 15.84 11.79
C GLN A 26 -17.85 16.17 10.31
N LEU A 27 -17.36 15.22 9.52
CA LEU A 27 -17.37 15.28 8.07
C LEU A 27 -18.35 14.22 7.56
N LEU A 28 -19.43 14.67 6.94
CA LEU A 28 -20.40 13.78 6.29
C LEU A 28 -20.10 13.77 4.80
N LEU A 29 -19.57 12.67 4.30
CA LEU A 29 -19.35 12.42 2.89
C LEU A 29 -20.23 11.25 2.45
N THR A 30 -20.96 11.44 1.36
CA THR A 30 -21.68 10.34 0.69
C THR A 30 -20.75 9.65 -0.31
N GLU A 31 -21.03 8.39 -0.63
CA GLU A 31 -20.31 7.64 -1.67
C GLU A 31 -20.29 8.42 -2.99
N GLU A 32 -21.42 9.01 -3.38
CA GLU A 32 -21.56 9.82 -4.59
C GLU A 32 -20.62 11.05 -4.59
N LEU A 33 -20.53 11.74 -3.44
CA LEU A 33 -19.65 12.91 -3.32
C LEU A 33 -18.17 12.50 -3.41
N ILE A 34 -17.78 11.40 -2.75
CA ILE A 34 -16.42 10.88 -2.80
C ILE A 34 -16.07 10.47 -4.24
N CYS A 35 -16.95 9.74 -4.92
CA CYS A 35 -16.78 9.35 -6.32
C CYS A 35 -16.59 10.60 -7.20
N LYS A 36 -17.42 11.63 -7.03
CA LYS A 36 -17.29 12.89 -7.75
C LYS A 36 -15.97 13.63 -7.45
N MET A 37 -15.54 13.64 -6.19
CA MET A 37 -14.24 14.24 -5.82
C MET A 37 -13.07 13.49 -6.47
N CYS A 38 -13.14 12.17 -6.57
CA CYS A 38 -12.11 11.34 -7.18
C CYS A 38 -12.12 11.34 -8.71
N ASP A 39 -13.17 11.84 -9.35
CA ASP A 39 -13.22 11.92 -10.82
C ASP A 39 -12.13 12.83 -11.36
N ARG A 40 -11.31 12.30 -12.30
CA ARG A 40 -10.14 13.01 -12.83
C ARG A 40 -10.48 14.10 -13.83
N ARG A 41 -11.70 14.16 -14.33
CA ARG A 41 -12.15 15.13 -15.35
C ARG A 41 -12.99 16.23 -14.78
N THR A 42 -13.85 15.91 -13.82
CA THR A 42 -14.84 16.84 -13.29
C THR A 42 -14.69 17.12 -11.79
N GLY A 43 -13.83 16.37 -11.10
CA GLY A 43 -13.51 16.53 -9.69
C GLY A 43 -12.05 16.96 -9.44
N ILE A 44 -11.54 16.64 -8.26
CA ILE A 44 -10.15 16.86 -7.89
C ILE A 44 -9.25 15.82 -8.60
N GLY A 45 -9.78 14.61 -8.76
CA GLY A 45 -9.10 13.47 -9.38
C GLY A 45 -8.14 12.78 -8.42
N ALA A 46 -8.40 11.51 -8.11
CA ALA A 46 -7.52 10.67 -7.30
C ALA A 46 -7.92 9.19 -7.43
N ASP A 47 -7.01 8.29 -7.03
CA ASP A 47 -7.29 6.86 -6.89
C ASP A 47 -8.18 6.56 -5.68
N GLY A 48 -8.21 7.49 -4.70
CA GLY A 48 -9.07 7.38 -3.54
C GLY A 48 -9.02 8.59 -2.61
N LEU A 49 -9.83 8.51 -1.55
CA LEU A 49 -9.94 9.54 -0.53
C LEU A 49 -9.64 8.95 0.84
N ILE A 50 -8.83 9.64 1.63
CA ILE A 50 -8.48 9.21 2.98
C ILE A 50 -8.85 10.31 3.98
N ILE A 51 -9.54 9.91 5.05
CA ILE A 51 -9.92 10.81 6.14
C ILE A 51 -9.06 10.48 7.36
N LEU A 52 -8.49 11.51 7.93
CA LEU A 52 -7.81 11.48 9.21
C LEU A 52 -8.83 11.83 10.30
N LEU A 53 -9.15 10.85 11.14
CA LEU A 53 -10.14 10.91 12.19
C LEU A 53 -9.50 10.88 13.57
N PRO A 54 -10.18 11.36 14.65
CA PRO A 54 -9.72 11.13 16.00
C PRO A 54 -9.74 9.62 16.33
N SER A 55 -8.85 9.20 17.21
CA SER A 55 -8.84 7.88 17.85
C SER A 55 -8.83 8.07 19.38
N ASP A 56 -9.52 7.19 20.09
CA ASP A 56 -9.53 7.21 21.56
C ASP A 56 -8.27 6.60 22.17
N ASN A 57 -7.59 5.72 21.43
CA ASN A 57 -6.47 4.92 21.95
C ASN A 57 -5.14 5.17 21.25
N TYR A 58 -5.15 5.81 20.07
CA TYR A 58 -3.98 6.02 19.22
C TYR A 58 -3.89 7.47 18.76
N ASP A 59 -2.83 7.83 18.09
CA ASP A 59 -2.61 9.20 17.65
C ASP A 59 -3.70 9.70 16.68
N PHE A 60 -4.20 8.81 15.82
CA PHE A 60 -5.33 9.06 14.91
C PHE A 60 -5.90 7.74 14.37
N LYS A 61 -7.03 7.87 13.63
CA LYS A 61 -7.65 6.80 12.86
C LYS A 61 -7.65 7.15 11.39
N MET A 62 -7.30 6.18 10.55
CA MET A 62 -7.39 6.25 9.10
C MET A 62 -8.70 5.64 8.62
N LYS A 63 -9.42 6.36 7.76
CA LYS A 63 -10.55 5.82 7.01
C LYS A 63 -10.32 6.04 5.52
N TYR A 64 -10.32 4.94 4.74
CA TYR A 64 -9.98 4.96 3.33
C TYR A 64 -11.19 4.57 2.46
N TYR A 65 -11.37 5.31 1.37
CA TYR A 65 -12.38 5.08 0.36
C TYR A 65 -11.73 4.99 -1.03
N ASN A 66 -12.12 4.00 -1.81
CA ASN A 66 -11.76 3.93 -3.22
C ASN A 66 -12.42 5.06 -4.03
N CYS A 67 -11.98 5.26 -5.27
CA CYS A 67 -12.55 6.28 -6.16
C CYS A 67 -14.02 6.04 -6.52
N ASP A 68 -14.57 4.84 -6.28
CA ASP A 68 -16.00 4.53 -6.42
C ASP A 68 -16.85 5.02 -5.23
N GLY A 69 -16.22 5.59 -4.21
CA GLY A 69 -16.85 6.13 -3.00
C GLY A 69 -17.04 5.11 -1.88
N ARG A 70 -16.77 3.84 -2.09
CA ARG A 70 -16.95 2.79 -1.08
C ARG A 70 -15.74 2.70 -0.16
N GLU A 71 -16.02 2.44 1.12
CA GLU A 71 -14.97 2.14 2.09
C GLU A 71 -14.21 0.90 1.66
N SER A 72 -12.89 0.98 1.73
CA SER A 72 -11.98 -0.06 1.27
C SER A 72 -11.15 -0.62 2.42
N THR A 73 -10.47 -1.73 2.13
CA THR A 73 -9.46 -2.31 3.01
C THR A 73 -8.23 -1.40 3.11
N PHE A 74 -7.31 -1.72 4.02
CA PHE A 74 -6.07 -0.97 4.16
C PHE A 74 -5.25 -0.94 2.87
N CYS A 75 -4.71 0.24 2.56
CA CYS A 75 -3.80 0.48 1.45
C CYS A 75 -2.47 0.98 2.00
N GLY A 76 -1.38 0.22 1.81
CA GLY A 76 -0.05 0.60 2.30
C GLY A 76 0.46 1.93 1.72
N ASN A 77 0.13 2.28 0.47
CA ASN A 77 0.44 3.58 -0.12
C ASN A 77 -0.33 4.69 0.61
N GLY A 78 -1.63 4.47 0.86
CA GLY A 78 -2.49 5.37 1.61
C GLY A 78 -2.06 5.54 3.06
N GLY A 79 -1.66 4.46 3.72
CA GLY A 79 -1.17 4.47 5.10
C GLY A 79 0.07 5.35 5.28
N ARG A 80 1.00 5.31 4.32
CA ARG A 80 2.16 6.21 4.32
C ARG A 80 1.76 7.67 4.03
N CYS A 81 0.85 7.89 3.08
CA CYS A 81 0.37 9.23 2.75
C CYS A 81 -0.35 9.89 3.92
N ILE A 82 -1.23 9.16 4.64
CA ILE A 82 -1.95 9.72 5.79
C ILE A 82 -1.00 10.03 6.95
N ALA A 83 0.03 9.22 7.18
CA ALA A 83 1.04 9.47 8.18
C ALA A 83 1.86 10.73 7.87
N ALA A 84 2.33 10.90 6.63
CA ALA A 84 3.01 12.11 6.20
C ALA A 84 2.09 13.35 6.29
N PHE A 85 0.82 13.20 5.95
CA PHE A 85 -0.18 14.26 6.11
C PHE A 85 -0.41 14.62 7.57
N ALA A 86 -0.55 13.65 8.47
CA ALA A 86 -0.70 13.88 9.92
C ALA A 86 0.52 14.59 10.51
N HIS A 87 1.73 14.19 10.11
CA HIS A 87 2.97 14.86 10.48
C HIS A 87 2.97 16.33 10.00
N ARG A 88 2.62 16.57 8.75
CA ARG A 88 2.53 17.93 8.19
C ARG A 88 1.50 18.81 8.89
N GLN A 89 0.40 18.22 9.38
CA GLN A 89 -0.63 18.92 10.16
C GLN A 89 -0.22 19.17 11.62
N GLY A 90 0.96 18.69 12.06
CA GLY A 90 1.44 18.79 13.42
C GLY A 90 0.66 17.91 14.41
N ILE A 91 -0.05 16.89 13.93
CA ILE A 91 -0.82 15.95 14.75
C ILE A 91 0.10 14.91 15.36
N ILE A 92 1.08 14.45 14.59
CA ILE A 92 2.10 13.49 15.02
C ILE A 92 3.50 14.08 14.85
N LYS A 93 4.47 13.47 15.53
CA LYS A 93 5.91 13.70 15.37
C LYS A 93 6.51 12.57 14.51
N ASP A 94 7.80 12.33 14.69
CA ASP A 94 8.60 11.40 13.88
C ASP A 94 8.17 9.92 14.02
N LYS A 95 7.47 9.58 15.08
CA LYS A 95 6.90 8.22 15.30
C LYS A 95 5.46 8.35 15.72
N SER A 96 4.64 7.40 15.27
CA SER A 96 3.22 7.38 15.54
C SER A 96 2.67 5.96 15.49
N THR A 97 1.59 5.76 16.23
CA THR A 97 0.75 4.57 16.12
C THR A 97 -0.65 5.02 15.75
N TYR A 98 -1.21 4.45 14.70
CA TYR A 98 -2.56 4.77 14.24
C TYR A 98 -3.39 3.54 13.95
N GLU A 99 -4.70 3.72 13.98
CA GLU A 99 -5.70 2.70 13.71
C GLU A 99 -6.17 2.77 12.26
N ALA A 100 -6.28 1.62 11.60
CA ALA A 100 -6.94 1.47 10.31
C ALA A 100 -7.95 0.30 10.36
N VAL A 101 -8.64 0.03 9.27
CA VAL A 101 -9.69 -0.99 9.20
C VAL A 101 -9.18 -2.41 9.49
N ASP A 102 -7.92 -2.70 9.18
CA ASP A 102 -7.26 -4.00 9.36
C ASP A 102 -6.49 -4.12 10.69
N GLY A 103 -6.41 -3.03 11.47
CA GLY A 103 -5.73 -3.05 12.78
C GLY A 103 -4.84 -1.85 13.03
N ILE A 104 -3.77 -2.07 13.79
CA ILE A 104 -2.88 -1.04 14.30
C ILE A 104 -1.61 -1.00 13.48
N HIS A 105 -1.21 0.20 13.09
CA HIS A 105 -0.01 0.44 12.31
C HIS A 105 0.95 1.35 13.06
N ASN A 106 2.21 0.95 13.11
CA ASN A 106 3.30 1.80 13.60
C ASN A 106 4.01 2.42 12.41
N VAL A 107 4.34 3.69 12.52
CA VAL A 107 5.00 4.43 11.47
C VAL A 107 6.14 5.26 12.03
N SER A 108 7.24 5.34 11.28
CA SER A 108 8.33 6.27 11.52
C SER A 108 8.48 7.19 10.31
N ILE A 109 8.61 8.48 10.55
CA ILE A 109 8.57 9.50 9.50
C ILE A 109 9.75 10.44 9.66
N SER A 110 10.40 10.77 8.56
CA SER A 110 11.36 11.86 8.50
C SER A 110 11.13 12.71 7.26
N LEU A 111 11.27 14.03 7.45
CA LEU A 111 11.18 14.99 6.37
C LEU A 111 12.50 15.02 5.61
N ILE A 112 12.50 14.71 4.32
CA ILE A 112 13.68 14.81 3.44
C ILE A 112 13.79 16.22 2.88
N SER A 113 12.68 16.76 2.40
CA SER A 113 12.57 18.13 1.87
C SER A 113 11.18 18.69 2.13
N ILE A 114 10.92 19.95 1.78
CA ILE A 114 9.66 20.65 2.09
C ILE A 114 8.38 19.91 1.70
N ASN A 115 8.45 18.99 0.76
CA ASN A 115 7.31 18.21 0.25
C ASN A 115 7.59 16.71 0.17
N GLU A 116 8.74 16.24 0.67
CA GLU A 116 9.19 14.87 0.49
C GLU A 116 9.46 14.22 1.85
N TYR A 117 8.88 13.05 2.05
CA TYR A 117 8.96 12.28 3.28
C TYR A 117 9.56 10.90 3.04
N TYR A 118 10.37 10.46 3.98
CA TYR A 118 10.73 9.07 4.14
C TYR A 118 9.82 8.47 5.19
N VAL A 119 9.14 7.38 4.84
CA VAL A 119 8.19 6.73 5.73
C VAL A 119 8.49 5.24 5.82
N GLU A 120 8.66 4.78 7.05
CA GLU A 120 8.71 3.36 7.42
C GLU A 120 7.36 2.97 7.99
N LEU A 121 6.73 1.96 7.42
CA LEU A 121 5.44 1.42 7.86
C LEU A 121 5.63 -0.01 8.34
N SER A 122 5.22 -0.30 9.58
CA SER A 122 5.15 -1.68 10.06
C SER A 122 4.06 -2.43 9.32
N MET A 123 4.43 -3.57 8.77
CA MET A 123 3.52 -4.54 8.18
C MET A 123 3.22 -5.64 9.21
N CYS A 124 2.23 -6.47 8.94
CA CYS A 124 1.94 -7.61 9.81
C CYS A 124 3.09 -8.61 9.82
N ASP A 125 3.29 -9.29 10.95
CA ASP A 125 4.18 -10.44 11.04
C ASP A 125 3.63 -11.60 10.20
N ILE A 126 4.51 -12.35 9.55
CA ILE A 126 4.12 -13.50 8.73
C ILE A 126 4.30 -14.78 9.54
N LEU A 127 3.17 -15.35 9.92
CA LEU A 127 3.12 -16.54 10.77
C LEU A 127 2.90 -17.84 9.97
N SER A 128 2.57 -17.74 8.68
CA SER A 128 2.40 -18.88 7.80
C SER A 128 2.51 -18.48 6.34
N TYR A 129 2.97 -19.40 5.52
CA TYR A 129 3.01 -19.26 4.06
C TYR A 129 3.13 -20.64 3.41
N LYS A 130 2.80 -20.74 2.13
CA LYS A 130 2.99 -21.96 1.33
C LYS A 130 4.00 -21.66 0.23
N LEU A 131 5.20 -22.24 0.38
CA LEU A 131 6.29 -22.09 -0.58
C LEU A 131 6.31 -23.29 -1.53
N GLU A 132 6.42 -23.02 -2.81
CA GLU A 132 6.69 -23.98 -3.87
C GLU A 132 7.96 -23.54 -4.64
N GLU A 133 8.42 -24.34 -5.58
CA GLU A 133 9.66 -24.07 -6.32
C GLU A 133 9.65 -22.71 -7.02
N ASN A 134 8.52 -22.34 -7.63
CA ASN A 134 8.37 -21.12 -8.41
C ASN A 134 7.20 -20.24 -7.94
N SER A 135 6.64 -20.51 -6.78
CA SER A 135 5.54 -19.70 -6.24
C SER A 135 5.55 -19.64 -4.71
N LEU A 136 4.96 -18.57 -4.20
CA LEU A 136 4.70 -18.34 -2.79
C LEU A 136 3.28 -17.84 -2.60
N LEU A 137 2.49 -18.54 -1.79
CA LEU A 137 1.19 -18.04 -1.31
C LEU A 137 1.38 -17.54 0.12
N ILE A 138 1.05 -16.26 0.36
CA ILE A 138 1.34 -15.56 1.61
C ILE A 138 0.30 -14.47 1.86
N ASP A 139 0.01 -14.20 3.13
CA ASP A 139 -0.79 -13.03 3.53
C ASP A 139 0.12 -11.99 4.20
N THR A 140 0.14 -10.78 3.65
CA THR A 140 0.91 -9.63 4.15
C THR A 140 0.01 -8.47 4.58
N GLY A 141 -1.23 -8.77 5.02
CA GLY A 141 -2.34 -7.86 5.23
C GLY A 141 -3.35 -7.92 4.08
N SER A 142 -3.00 -8.64 3.03
CA SER A 142 -3.84 -9.10 1.93
C SER A 142 -3.23 -10.37 1.35
N PRO A 143 -4.02 -11.33 0.86
CA PRO A 143 -3.50 -12.55 0.27
C PRO A 143 -2.81 -12.28 -1.07
N HIS A 144 -1.59 -12.79 -1.22
CA HIS A 144 -0.74 -12.67 -2.38
C HIS A 144 -0.28 -14.03 -2.89
N TYR A 145 -0.27 -14.17 -4.21
CA TYR A 145 0.40 -15.26 -4.91
C TYR A 145 1.57 -14.67 -5.70
N VAL A 146 2.80 -14.92 -5.21
CA VAL A 146 4.02 -14.46 -5.88
C VAL A 146 4.49 -15.56 -6.81
N LYS A 147 4.59 -15.27 -8.11
CA LYS A 147 5.07 -16.17 -9.15
C LYS A 147 6.44 -15.73 -9.64
N LYS A 148 7.44 -16.59 -9.47
CA LYS A 148 8.78 -16.37 -10.04
C LYS A 148 8.72 -16.54 -11.56
N ILE A 149 9.30 -15.61 -12.30
CA ILE A 149 9.39 -15.62 -13.77
C ILE A 149 10.84 -15.47 -14.22
N ASN A 150 11.13 -15.87 -15.46
CA ASN A 150 12.48 -15.78 -16.01
C ASN A 150 12.68 -14.54 -16.91
N ASN A 151 11.62 -14.01 -17.49
CA ASN A 151 11.65 -12.78 -18.30
C ASN A 151 10.25 -12.17 -18.41
N TRP A 152 10.15 -10.88 -18.79
CA TRP A 152 8.89 -10.17 -18.97
C TRP A 152 8.20 -10.45 -20.31
N HIS A 153 8.93 -10.91 -21.31
CA HIS A 153 8.37 -11.14 -22.66
C HIS A 153 7.39 -12.30 -22.70
N ASP A 154 7.51 -13.24 -21.77
CA ASP A 154 6.66 -14.44 -21.71
C ASP A 154 5.38 -14.23 -20.89
N ILE A 155 5.17 -13.03 -20.31
CA ILE A 155 4.09 -12.77 -19.36
C ILE A 155 3.21 -11.61 -19.82
N ASP A 156 1.95 -11.93 -20.10
CA ASP A 156 0.87 -10.95 -20.08
C ASP A 156 0.34 -10.88 -18.63
N VAL A 157 0.70 -9.82 -17.91
CA VAL A 157 0.36 -9.64 -16.47
C VAL A 157 -1.14 -9.65 -16.25
N ASN A 158 -1.90 -9.03 -17.17
CA ASN A 158 -3.35 -8.99 -17.01
C ASN A 158 -4.00 -10.35 -17.29
N ALA A 159 -3.63 -11.03 -18.34
CA ALA A 159 -4.20 -12.34 -18.69
C ALA A 159 -3.81 -13.43 -17.67
N GLU A 160 -2.53 -13.56 -17.36
CA GLU A 160 -2.04 -14.57 -16.39
C GLU A 160 -2.44 -14.20 -14.95
N GLY A 161 -2.43 -12.91 -14.62
CA GLY A 161 -2.87 -12.41 -13.32
C GLY A 161 -4.33 -12.72 -13.06
N ALA A 162 -5.22 -12.43 -14.01
CA ALA A 162 -6.64 -12.75 -13.91
C ALA A 162 -6.88 -14.25 -13.74
N LYS A 163 -6.17 -15.09 -14.51
CA LYS A 163 -6.27 -16.55 -14.42
C LYS A 163 -5.95 -17.07 -13.01
N ILE A 164 -4.84 -16.60 -12.41
CA ILE A 164 -4.43 -16.98 -11.06
C ILE A 164 -5.36 -16.37 -10.00
N ARG A 165 -5.74 -15.11 -10.17
CA ARG A 165 -6.64 -14.35 -9.28
C ARG A 165 -7.97 -15.07 -9.04
N TYR A 166 -8.52 -15.71 -10.07
CA TYR A 166 -9.81 -16.39 -10.02
C TYR A 166 -9.73 -17.90 -9.81
N ASP A 167 -8.52 -18.49 -9.72
CA ASP A 167 -8.34 -19.93 -9.48
C ASP A 167 -8.74 -20.29 -8.05
N LYS A 168 -9.87 -21.01 -7.92
CA LYS A 168 -10.42 -21.46 -6.64
C LYS A 168 -9.59 -22.53 -5.93
N ASN A 169 -8.66 -23.18 -6.64
CA ASN A 169 -7.70 -24.11 -6.03
C ASN A 169 -6.60 -23.37 -5.27
N ILE A 170 -6.29 -22.13 -5.65
CA ILE A 170 -5.32 -21.28 -4.97
C ILE A 170 -5.98 -20.60 -3.76
N SER A 171 -7.13 -19.94 -3.99
CA SER A 171 -7.86 -19.24 -2.92
C SER A 171 -9.35 -19.12 -3.25
N LYS A 172 -10.21 -19.41 -2.28
CA LYS A 172 -11.67 -19.26 -2.43
C LYS A 172 -12.09 -17.82 -2.74
N ASP A 173 -11.43 -16.84 -2.08
CA ASP A 173 -11.74 -15.42 -2.21
C ASP A 173 -10.81 -14.71 -3.20
N GLY A 174 -9.87 -15.48 -3.76
CA GLY A 174 -8.86 -15.03 -4.71
C GLY A 174 -7.74 -14.22 -4.06
N VAL A 175 -6.71 -13.92 -4.84
CA VAL A 175 -5.45 -13.33 -4.42
C VAL A 175 -5.05 -12.15 -5.28
N ASN A 176 -4.17 -11.29 -4.79
CA ASN A 176 -3.32 -10.45 -5.62
C ASN A 176 -2.25 -11.33 -6.25
N VAL A 177 -1.79 -11.01 -7.45
CA VAL A 177 -0.79 -11.79 -8.16
C VAL A 177 0.42 -10.93 -8.47
N ASP A 178 1.56 -11.31 -7.90
CA ASP A 178 2.83 -10.62 -8.11
C ASP A 178 3.73 -11.49 -9.00
N PHE A 179 4.14 -10.98 -10.13
CA PHE A 179 5.16 -11.60 -10.98
C PHE A 179 6.52 -11.03 -10.57
N LEU A 180 7.43 -11.92 -10.13
CA LEU A 180 8.74 -11.56 -9.62
C LEU A 180 9.84 -12.03 -10.58
N LEU A 181 10.65 -11.09 -11.03
CA LEU A 181 11.86 -11.32 -11.79
C LEU A 181 13.10 -10.94 -10.96
N ASN A 182 14.06 -11.84 -10.86
CA ASN A 182 15.40 -11.51 -10.37
C ASN A 182 16.31 -11.22 -11.57
N GLU A 183 16.59 -9.95 -11.81
CA GLU A 183 17.48 -9.49 -12.88
C GLU A 183 18.80 -9.04 -12.28
N ASP A 184 19.81 -9.91 -12.34
CA ASP A 184 21.16 -9.65 -11.81
C ASP A 184 21.18 -9.16 -10.35
N GLY A 185 20.36 -9.79 -9.50
CA GLY A 185 20.24 -9.44 -8.08
C GLY A 185 19.23 -8.32 -7.80
N LYS A 186 18.64 -7.71 -8.82
CA LYS A 186 17.55 -6.74 -8.66
C LYS A 186 16.21 -7.43 -8.72
N ILE A 187 15.45 -7.33 -7.65
CA ILE A 187 14.10 -7.89 -7.58
C ILE A 187 13.12 -6.90 -8.21
N ARG A 188 12.57 -7.26 -9.36
CA ARG A 188 11.55 -6.48 -10.06
C ARG A 188 10.21 -7.17 -9.96
N ILE A 189 9.13 -6.40 -9.80
CA ILE A 189 7.78 -6.93 -9.71
C ILE A 189 6.80 -6.16 -10.58
N ARG A 190 5.75 -6.89 -11.00
CA ARG A 190 4.52 -6.35 -11.58
C ARG A 190 3.35 -7.05 -10.93
N THR A 191 2.33 -6.29 -10.51
CA THR A 191 1.22 -6.81 -9.70
C THR A 191 -0.11 -6.65 -10.43
N TYR A 192 -0.87 -7.74 -10.54
CA TYR A 192 -2.30 -7.74 -10.83
C TYR A 192 -3.06 -7.69 -9.51
N GLU A 193 -3.81 -6.62 -9.29
CA GLU A 193 -4.38 -6.33 -7.97
C GLU A 193 -5.85 -6.75 -7.87
N ARG A 194 -6.16 -7.52 -6.82
CA ARG A 194 -7.51 -7.92 -6.47
C ARG A 194 -8.36 -6.69 -6.08
N GLY A 195 -9.52 -6.55 -6.71
CA GLY A 195 -10.41 -5.42 -6.48
C GLY A 195 -10.21 -4.27 -7.48
N VAL A 196 -9.01 -4.15 -8.07
CA VAL A 196 -8.75 -3.30 -9.24
C VAL A 196 -8.98 -4.10 -10.51
N GLU A 197 -8.68 -5.40 -10.47
CA GLU A 197 -8.82 -6.39 -11.55
C GLU A 197 -8.02 -5.98 -12.80
N ASN A 198 -6.84 -5.42 -12.55
CA ASN A 198 -5.89 -4.98 -13.58
C ASN A 198 -4.49 -4.87 -12.97
N GLU A 199 -3.48 -4.71 -13.81
CA GLU A 199 -2.14 -4.36 -13.36
C GLU A 199 -2.12 -2.99 -12.71
N THR A 200 -1.46 -2.89 -11.55
CA THR A 200 -1.24 -1.62 -10.83
C THR A 200 0.24 -1.23 -10.81
N LEU A 201 0.51 0.05 -10.65
CA LEU A 201 1.88 0.59 -10.67
C LEU A 201 2.71 0.19 -9.46
N ALA A 202 2.09 0.02 -8.29
CA ALA A 202 2.72 -0.42 -7.05
C ALA A 202 1.68 -0.84 -6.01
N CYS A 203 1.85 -2.03 -5.45
CA CYS A 203 1.08 -2.57 -4.34
C CYS A 203 2.00 -2.78 -3.13
N GLY A 204 1.77 -2.09 -2.01
CA GLY A 204 2.65 -2.15 -0.84
C GLY A 204 2.71 -3.53 -0.19
N THR A 205 1.57 -4.23 -0.08
CA THR A 205 1.49 -5.61 0.41
C THR A 205 2.15 -6.58 -0.58
N GLY A 206 2.01 -6.36 -1.89
CA GLY A 206 2.67 -7.13 -2.93
C GLY A 206 4.19 -6.97 -2.94
N VAL A 207 4.68 -5.75 -2.71
CA VAL A 207 6.11 -5.49 -2.50
C VAL A 207 6.64 -6.29 -1.30
N THR A 208 5.89 -6.30 -0.19
CA THR A 208 6.24 -7.05 1.02
C THR A 208 6.25 -8.55 0.76
N ALA A 209 5.21 -9.09 0.12
CA ALA A 209 5.12 -10.49 -0.26
C ALA A 209 6.28 -10.91 -1.18
N SER A 210 6.60 -10.08 -2.16
CA SER A 210 7.68 -10.32 -3.12
C SER A 210 9.06 -10.24 -2.48
N ALA A 211 9.28 -9.34 -1.53
CA ALA A 211 10.53 -9.27 -0.77
C ALA A 211 10.76 -10.53 0.07
N ILE A 212 9.71 -11.04 0.71
CA ILE A 212 9.76 -12.30 1.46
C ILE A 212 10.02 -13.48 0.52
N ALA A 213 9.34 -13.53 -0.63
CA ALA A 213 9.59 -14.53 -1.66
C ALA A 213 11.05 -14.51 -2.15
N ALA A 214 11.57 -13.32 -2.46
CA ALA A 214 12.97 -13.14 -2.85
C ALA A 214 13.93 -13.62 -1.77
N SER A 215 13.65 -13.32 -0.50
CA SER A 215 14.45 -13.79 0.64
C SER A 215 14.43 -15.30 0.79
N LEU A 216 13.31 -15.96 0.51
CA LEU A 216 13.19 -17.43 0.55
C LEU A 216 13.96 -18.10 -0.59
N TRP A 217 13.94 -17.50 -1.81
CA TRP A 217 14.60 -18.08 -2.99
C TRP A 217 16.08 -17.70 -3.12
N PHE A 218 16.47 -16.48 -2.71
CA PHE A 218 17.79 -15.93 -2.99
C PHE A 218 18.55 -15.50 -1.72
N GLY A 219 17.91 -15.50 -0.57
CA GLY A 219 18.50 -15.07 0.71
C GLY A 219 18.31 -13.59 1.01
N GLY A 220 18.86 -13.17 2.16
CA GLY A 220 18.77 -11.80 2.66
C GLY A 220 17.55 -11.54 3.55
N ASN A 221 17.57 -10.41 4.25
CA ASN A 221 16.51 -9.94 5.13
C ASN A 221 16.26 -8.43 5.01
N ASN A 222 16.90 -7.81 4.04
CA ASN A 222 16.76 -6.40 3.68
C ASN A 222 16.78 -6.35 2.14
N ILE A 223 15.61 -6.26 1.53
CA ILE A 223 15.39 -6.49 0.10
C ILE A 223 14.88 -5.23 -0.57
N ASP A 224 15.61 -4.78 -1.56
CA ASP A 224 15.13 -3.75 -2.48
C ASP A 224 14.23 -4.36 -3.55
N VAL A 225 13.03 -3.83 -3.69
CA VAL A 225 12.03 -4.25 -4.67
C VAL A 225 11.73 -3.10 -5.62
N TYR A 226 11.83 -3.35 -6.90
CA TYR A 226 11.58 -2.38 -7.96
C TYR A 226 10.22 -2.66 -8.59
N THR A 227 9.30 -1.72 -8.45
CA THR A 227 8.03 -1.67 -9.18
C THR A 227 8.22 -0.92 -10.50
N GLN A 228 7.16 -0.70 -11.27
CA GLN A 228 7.24 0.07 -12.53
C GLN A 228 7.69 1.52 -12.31
N ILE A 229 7.42 2.11 -11.15
CA ILE A 229 7.59 3.55 -10.90
C ILE A 229 8.40 3.88 -9.66
N ALA A 230 8.70 2.93 -8.80
CA ALA A 230 9.37 3.19 -7.54
C ALA A 230 10.28 2.04 -7.12
N LYS A 231 11.32 2.40 -6.37
CA LYS A 231 12.11 1.49 -5.56
C LYS A 231 11.58 1.54 -4.14
N LEU A 232 11.20 0.39 -3.59
CA LEU A 232 10.80 0.21 -2.20
C LEU A 232 11.79 -0.75 -1.54
N ASN A 233 11.90 -0.64 -0.22
CA ASN A 233 12.72 -1.55 0.56
C ASN A 233 11.86 -2.25 1.60
N VAL A 234 12.12 -3.54 1.83
CA VAL A 234 11.48 -4.31 2.90
C VAL A 234 12.55 -4.97 3.74
N ARG A 235 12.50 -4.73 5.05
CA ARG A 235 13.37 -5.39 6.01
C ARG A 235 12.55 -6.19 7.03
N PHE A 236 13.09 -7.26 7.53
CA PHE A 236 12.43 -8.13 8.50
C PHE A 236 13.44 -9.01 9.24
N ASP A 237 13.00 -9.58 10.36
CA ASP A 237 13.73 -10.61 11.08
C ASP A 237 13.21 -12.00 10.68
N LYS A 238 14.12 -12.93 10.40
CA LYS A 238 13.81 -14.35 10.21
C LYS A 238 14.00 -15.08 11.54
N ILE A 239 12.89 -15.55 12.13
CA ILE A 239 12.87 -16.26 13.41
C ILE A 239 12.11 -17.56 13.24
N GLU A 240 12.80 -18.69 13.36
CA GLU A 240 12.19 -20.05 13.26
C GLU A 240 11.38 -20.29 11.99
N GLY A 241 11.84 -19.74 10.86
CA GLY A 241 11.16 -19.86 9.57
C GLY A 241 9.99 -18.90 9.36
N LEU A 242 9.72 -18.02 10.33
CA LEU A 242 8.71 -16.97 10.26
C LEU A 242 9.36 -15.61 10.00
N PHE A 243 8.55 -14.62 9.59
CA PHE A 243 9.03 -13.26 9.35
C PHE A 243 8.36 -12.31 10.34
N LYS A 244 9.18 -11.65 11.15
CA LYS A 244 8.74 -10.70 12.19
C LYS A 244 9.36 -9.33 11.99
N ASN A 245 8.79 -8.33 12.67
CA ASN A 245 9.25 -6.95 12.56
C ASN A 245 9.35 -6.49 11.12
N VAL A 246 8.36 -6.85 10.31
CA VAL A 246 8.34 -6.54 8.87
C VAL A 246 8.09 -5.06 8.69
N ILE A 247 9.02 -4.37 8.02
CA ILE A 247 8.97 -2.93 7.79
C ILE A 247 9.06 -2.66 6.29
N LEU A 248 8.06 -1.99 5.75
CA LEU A 248 8.05 -1.45 4.40
C LEU A 248 8.54 0.00 4.42
N GLN A 249 9.57 0.29 3.64
CA GLN A 249 10.21 1.60 3.55
C GLN A 249 10.01 2.19 2.15
N VAL A 250 9.69 3.47 2.09
CA VAL A 250 9.59 4.20 0.83
C VAL A 250 10.24 5.57 0.97
N CYS A 251 11.13 5.89 0.05
CA CYS A 251 11.54 7.27 -0.23
C CYS A 251 10.56 7.88 -1.23
N ASN A 252 10.26 9.17 -1.08
CA ASN A 252 9.48 9.98 -2.01
C ASN A 252 7.96 9.85 -1.91
N LEU A 253 7.42 10.28 -0.76
CA LEU A 253 6.01 10.67 -0.66
C LEU A 253 5.92 12.18 -0.96
N LEU A 254 5.42 12.53 -2.13
CA LEU A 254 5.29 13.92 -2.54
C LEU A 254 3.90 14.48 -2.21
N ASN A 255 3.87 15.68 -1.66
CA ASN A 255 2.66 16.48 -1.61
C ASN A 255 2.49 17.26 -2.91
N LEU A 256 1.48 16.89 -3.71
CA LEU A 256 1.29 17.42 -5.06
C LEU A 256 0.58 18.78 -5.10
N LEU A 257 -0.28 19.11 -4.12
CA LEU A 257 -1.08 20.34 -4.12
C LEU A 257 -1.46 20.78 -2.70
N ARG A 258 -1.37 22.08 -2.47
CA ARG A 258 -1.95 22.77 -1.33
C ARG A 258 -3.00 23.75 -1.88
N ILE A 259 -4.27 23.43 -1.70
CA ILE A 259 -5.36 24.36 -1.96
C ILE A 259 -6.07 24.66 -0.65
#